data_5dec64ed71ae6479f33d5fdb0323b6e3
#
_entry.id   5dec64ed71ae6479f33d5fdb0323b6e3
#
_cell.length_a   1.000
_cell.length_b   1.000
_cell.length_c   1.000
_cell.angle_alpha   90.00
_cell.angle_beta   90.00
_cell.angle_gamma   90.00
#
_symmetry.space_group_name_H-M   'P 1'
#
loop_
_entity.id
_entity.type
_entity.pdbx_description
1 polymer ?
#
loop_
_entity_poly.entity_id
_entity_poly.type
_entity_poly.pdbx_seq_one_letter_code
_entity_poly.pdbx_strand_id
1 'polypeptide(L)'
;MDCFAETEGKRAHDPLYQRRAAAAATPATGVPVDDVDKVVDVPGAVIVGAGPAGVAVGALLGLRGVAYVVLERCGCIASLWRHSTYDRLCLHLPKRFCELPLRPFPASFPEYPTRDQFLGYLDAYAREFGVEPVFRRAVISAEYDGESWWVYTREVVAAAAGGEQAVLGCTMTVYRSRWLVVATGENAEPVVPEMDGAGRFKGQMMHSSEYRNGDGYAGKKVLVVGCGNSGMEVSLDLCNHNARASMVVRDTVHVLPREILGFSTFGLSMWLLRWLSVQTVDWLVLLLSFLVFGDTARLGIPRPSLGPFELKSVSGKTPVLDVGTLAKIKSGDIKVTPAIQCFQEHGVEFVDGSTEEFDVVILATGYKSNVPYWLKEKEFFSEKDGFPRKGNAWKGQNGLYAVGFSRRGLSGVSMDANNIVQDIVQRLHDMGYERSENN
;
A
#
# COMPACT_ATOMS: atom_id res chain seq x y z
N MET A 1 -27.10 -0.74 21.10
CA MET A 1 -27.01 0.38 20.15
C MET A 1 -26.12 1.41 20.81
N ASP A 2 -24.80 1.42 20.59
CA ASP A 2 -23.88 2.51 20.91
C ASP A 2 -22.39 2.06 20.91
N CYS A 3 -22.08 0.89 20.28
CA CYS A 3 -20.69 0.45 20.14
C CYS A 3 -19.93 1.04 18.93
N PHE A 4 -20.55 1.89 18.13
CA PHE A 4 -19.96 2.45 16.91
C PHE A 4 -19.22 3.79 17.12
N ALA A 5 -19.57 4.57 18.14
CA ALA A 5 -19.09 5.93 18.30
C ALA A 5 -17.63 6.05 18.79
N GLU A 6 -17.13 5.12 19.61
CA GLU A 6 -15.79 5.22 20.22
C GLU A 6 -14.66 4.71 19.35
N THR A 7 -14.95 3.81 18.40
CA THR A 7 -13.93 3.35 17.42
C THR A 7 -13.72 4.33 16.27
N GLU A 8 -14.67 5.23 16.00
CA GLU A 8 -14.56 6.24 14.95
C GLU A 8 -13.56 7.36 15.28
N GLY A 9 -13.42 7.74 16.53
CA GLY A 9 -12.51 8.82 16.96
C GLY A 9 -11.02 8.53 16.74
N LYS A 10 -10.62 7.27 16.59
CA LYS A 10 -9.21 6.87 16.36
C LYS A 10 -8.83 6.63 14.88
N ARG A 11 -9.78 6.73 13.95
CA ARG A 11 -9.55 6.53 12.51
C ARG A 11 -9.34 7.85 11.73
N ALA A 12 -9.10 8.92 12.42
CA ALA A 12 -9.34 10.30 12.01
C ALA A 12 -8.28 10.94 11.12
N HIS A 13 -7.25 10.23 10.64
CA HIS A 13 -6.19 10.84 9.82
C HIS A 13 -6.45 10.86 8.31
N ASP A 14 -7.52 10.22 7.80
CA ASP A 14 -7.90 10.26 6.40
C ASP A 14 -9.16 11.12 6.18
N PRO A 15 -9.05 12.25 5.43
CA PRO A 15 -10.21 13.10 5.13
C PRO A 15 -11.35 12.39 4.39
N LEU A 16 -11.06 11.30 3.67
CA LEU A 16 -12.07 10.50 2.98
C LEU A 16 -12.81 9.55 3.91
N TYR A 17 -12.22 9.18 5.04
CA TYR A 17 -12.84 8.30 6.02
C TYR A 17 -14.02 8.97 6.75
N GLN A 18 -13.89 10.26 7.09
CA GLN A 18 -14.95 11.03 7.76
C GLN A 18 -16.24 11.15 6.92
N ARG A 19 -16.12 11.06 5.59
CA ARG A 19 -17.28 11.09 4.68
C ARG A 19 -18.06 9.77 4.64
N ARG A 20 -17.46 8.66 5.04
CA ARG A 20 -18.14 7.36 5.04
C ARG A 20 -19.27 7.28 6.06
N ALA A 21 -19.10 7.89 7.23
CA ALA A 21 -20.14 8.00 8.22
C ALA A 21 -21.30 8.91 7.75
N ALA A 22 -20.99 9.94 6.94
CA ALA A 22 -21.99 10.83 6.36
C ALA A 22 -22.59 10.30 5.03
N ALA A 23 -21.83 9.54 4.23
CA ALA A 23 -22.27 9.01 2.92
C ALA A 23 -23.09 7.71 3.02
N ALA A 24 -23.02 6.98 4.13
CA ALA A 24 -23.89 5.83 4.39
C ALA A 24 -25.37 6.24 4.59
N ALA A 25 -25.66 7.54 4.69
CA ALA A 25 -26.99 8.08 4.90
C ALA A 25 -27.69 8.65 3.65
N THR A 26 -27.00 8.69 2.46
CA THR A 26 -27.65 9.23 1.24
C THR A 26 -27.19 8.49 -0.02
N PRO A 27 -28.10 8.01 -0.90
CA PRO A 27 -27.72 7.47 -2.20
C PRO A 27 -27.15 8.58 -3.07
N ALA A 28 -25.98 8.34 -3.68
CA ALA A 28 -25.29 9.29 -4.54
C ALA A 28 -26.05 9.52 -5.84
N THR A 29 -26.85 10.57 -5.88
CA THR A 29 -27.22 11.27 -7.10
C THR A 29 -26.22 12.41 -7.27
N GLY A 30 -25.73 12.63 -8.51
CA GLY A 30 -24.64 13.48 -8.95
C GLY A 30 -24.32 14.70 -8.05
N VAL A 31 -23.03 15.02 -7.96
CA VAL A 31 -22.57 16.28 -7.34
C VAL A 31 -23.26 17.41 -8.10
N PRO A 32 -24.02 18.30 -7.43
CA PRO A 32 -24.66 19.43 -8.13
C PRO A 32 -23.57 20.27 -8.78
N VAL A 33 -23.79 20.64 -10.05
CA VAL A 33 -22.86 21.50 -10.83
C VAL A 33 -22.68 22.86 -10.18
N ASP A 34 -23.64 23.28 -9.37
CA ASP A 34 -23.66 24.58 -8.66
C ASP A 34 -22.61 24.72 -7.55
N ASP A 35 -21.96 23.61 -7.11
CA ASP A 35 -20.91 23.60 -6.09
C ASP A 35 -19.47 23.61 -6.66
N VAL A 36 -19.30 23.76 -7.97
CA VAL A 36 -17.97 23.71 -8.62
C VAL A 36 -17.40 25.13 -8.72
N ASP A 37 -16.34 25.41 -7.97
CA ASP A 37 -15.67 26.72 -8.00
C ASP A 37 -14.82 26.91 -9.25
N LYS A 38 -14.20 25.83 -9.75
CA LYS A 38 -13.27 25.89 -10.88
C LYS A 38 -13.24 24.59 -11.69
N VAL A 39 -13.27 24.73 -13.02
CA VAL A 39 -12.98 23.64 -13.96
C VAL A 39 -11.62 23.89 -14.63
N VAL A 40 -10.78 22.86 -14.67
CA VAL A 40 -9.46 22.88 -15.29
C VAL A 40 -9.41 21.83 -16.39
N ASP A 41 -9.29 22.26 -17.63
CA ASP A 41 -9.08 21.37 -18.77
C ASP A 41 -7.61 20.95 -18.82
N VAL A 42 -7.37 19.64 -18.79
CA VAL A 42 -6.03 19.04 -18.91
C VAL A 42 -5.92 18.40 -20.30
N PRO A 43 -5.13 18.97 -21.22
CA PRO A 43 -5.02 18.44 -22.58
C PRO A 43 -4.33 17.08 -22.68
N GLY A 44 -3.75 16.62 -21.58
CA GLY A 44 -3.10 15.32 -21.44
C GLY A 44 -3.75 14.46 -20.37
N ALA A 45 -3.00 13.98 -19.39
CA ALA A 45 -3.47 13.02 -18.40
C ALA A 45 -3.66 13.63 -17.00
N VAL A 46 -4.71 13.20 -16.30
CA VAL A 46 -4.81 13.40 -14.84
C VAL A 46 -4.32 12.14 -14.15
N ILE A 47 -3.33 12.30 -13.26
CA ILE A 47 -2.70 11.24 -12.47
C ILE A 47 -3.15 11.43 -11.02
N VAL A 48 -3.74 10.42 -10.42
CA VAL A 48 -4.22 10.47 -9.03
C VAL A 48 -3.25 9.74 -8.10
N GLY A 49 -2.52 10.49 -7.29
CA GLY A 49 -1.52 10.03 -6.34
C GLY A 49 -0.09 10.36 -6.78
N ALA A 50 0.71 10.96 -5.88
CA ALA A 50 2.13 11.28 -6.05
C ALA A 50 3.06 10.29 -5.31
N GLY A 51 2.68 9.02 -5.25
CA GLY A 51 3.54 7.93 -4.85
C GLY A 51 4.57 7.59 -5.95
N PRO A 52 5.42 6.56 -5.73
CA PRO A 52 6.43 6.15 -6.73
C PRO A 52 5.82 5.93 -8.13
N ALA A 53 4.60 5.39 -8.19
CA ALA A 53 3.90 5.09 -9.43
C ALA A 53 3.47 6.36 -10.20
N GLY A 54 2.83 7.31 -9.51
CA GLY A 54 2.40 8.57 -10.16
C GLY A 54 3.56 9.45 -10.58
N VAL A 55 4.63 9.50 -9.77
CA VAL A 55 5.85 10.24 -10.10
C VAL A 55 6.54 9.64 -11.33
N ALA A 56 6.57 8.30 -11.45
CA ALA A 56 7.15 7.62 -12.62
C ALA A 56 6.37 7.91 -13.92
N VAL A 57 5.03 7.86 -13.86
CA VAL A 57 4.19 8.20 -15.04
C VAL A 57 4.37 9.67 -15.41
N GLY A 58 4.34 10.59 -14.43
CA GLY A 58 4.55 12.02 -14.68
C GLY A 58 5.88 12.31 -15.36
N ALA A 59 6.98 11.71 -14.87
CA ALA A 59 8.31 11.85 -15.45
C ALA A 59 8.35 11.36 -16.92
N LEU A 60 7.78 10.20 -17.19
CA LEU A 60 7.75 9.65 -18.55
C LEU A 60 6.89 10.47 -19.50
N LEU A 61 5.72 10.97 -19.08
CA LEU A 61 4.87 11.85 -19.89
C LEU A 61 5.58 13.17 -20.18
N GLY A 62 6.21 13.79 -19.17
CA GLY A 62 6.96 15.03 -19.34
C GLY A 62 8.09 14.91 -20.37
N LEU A 63 8.84 13.81 -20.35
CA LEU A 63 9.89 13.55 -21.35
C LEU A 63 9.35 13.33 -22.77
N ARG A 64 8.09 12.94 -22.90
CA ARG A 64 7.40 12.80 -24.19
C ARG A 64 6.67 14.08 -24.63
N GLY A 65 6.80 15.18 -23.87
CA GLY A 65 6.11 16.44 -24.14
C GLY A 65 4.59 16.36 -23.97
N VAL A 66 4.07 15.33 -23.27
CA VAL A 66 2.65 15.17 -23.01
C VAL A 66 2.29 15.92 -21.74
N ALA A 67 1.30 16.83 -21.83
CA ALA A 67 0.81 17.54 -20.65
C ALA A 67 0.18 16.58 -19.64
N TYR A 68 0.34 16.88 -18.35
CA TYR A 68 -0.28 16.10 -17.28
C TYR A 68 -0.45 16.94 -16.02
N VAL A 69 -1.29 16.46 -15.12
CA VAL A 69 -1.43 16.97 -13.76
C VAL A 69 -1.37 15.79 -12.80
N VAL A 70 -0.53 15.89 -11.76
CA VAL A 70 -0.50 14.92 -10.66
C VAL A 70 -1.25 15.51 -9.47
N LEU A 71 -2.26 14.83 -8.96
CA LEU A 71 -3.06 15.25 -7.82
C LEU A 71 -2.63 14.44 -6.58
N GLU A 72 -2.25 15.11 -5.51
CA GLU A 72 -1.83 14.47 -4.25
C GLU A 72 -2.60 15.08 -3.08
N ARG A 73 -3.21 14.21 -2.26
CA ARG A 73 -3.98 14.64 -1.08
C ARG A 73 -3.12 15.21 0.04
N CYS A 74 -1.89 14.75 0.17
CA CYS A 74 -0.96 15.23 1.18
C CYS A 74 -0.10 16.40 0.67
N GLY A 75 0.69 16.98 1.56
CA GLY A 75 1.60 18.09 1.24
C GLY A 75 2.97 17.66 0.71
N CYS A 76 3.14 16.39 0.34
CA CYS A 76 4.43 15.85 -0.10
C CYS A 76 4.25 14.64 -1.03
N ILE A 77 5.26 14.34 -1.83
CA ILE A 77 5.31 13.08 -2.58
C ILE A 77 5.57 11.90 -1.64
N ALA A 78 5.17 10.70 -2.06
CA ALA A 78 5.38 9.46 -1.33
C ALA A 78 4.87 9.52 0.12
N SER A 79 3.73 10.16 0.33
CA SER A 79 3.15 10.46 1.65
C SER A 79 2.97 9.21 2.52
N LEU A 80 2.55 8.08 1.95
CA LEU A 80 2.45 6.82 2.68
C LEU A 80 3.80 6.36 3.25
N TRP A 81 4.88 6.45 2.46
CA TRP A 81 6.23 6.11 2.91
C TRP A 81 6.74 7.05 4.00
N ARG A 82 6.35 8.33 3.97
CA ARG A 82 6.76 9.32 4.97
C ARG A 82 6.00 9.19 6.28
N HIS A 83 4.70 8.96 6.20
CA HIS A 83 3.79 9.12 7.34
C HIS A 83 3.17 7.82 7.85
N SER A 84 3.26 6.70 7.12
CA SER A 84 2.57 5.46 7.48
C SER A 84 3.48 4.23 7.50
N THR A 85 4.80 4.45 7.63
CA THR A 85 5.78 3.37 7.77
C THR A 85 6.65 3.56 9.01
N TYR A 86 7.22 2.48 9.49
CA TYR A 86 8.13 2.46 10.66
C TYR A 86 9.58 2.78 10.26
N ASP A 87 10.36 3.31 11.21
CA ASP A 87 11.67 3.92 10.96
C ASP A 87 12.71 2.95 10.42
N ARG A 88 12.71 1.70 10.92
CA ARG A 88 13.65 0.66 10.46
C ARG A 88 13.33 0.06 9.10
N LEU A 89 12.24 0.46 8.45
CA LEU A 89 11.83 -0.14 7.19
C LEU A 89 12.93 0.00 6.13
N CYS A 90 13.26 -1.13 5.51
CA CYS A 90 14.08 -1.19 4.31
C CYS A 90 13.25 -1.77 3.16
N LEU A 91 13.64 -1.49 1.93
CA LEU A 91 13.05 -2.21 0.79
C LEU A 91 13.22 -3.71 0.99
N HIS A 92 12.13 -4.47 0.83
CA HIS A 92 12.16 -5.92 1.01
C HIS A 92 12.86 -6.63 -0.15
N LEU A 93 12.81 -6.04 -1.34
CA LEU A 93 13.45 -6.55 -2.53
C LEU A 93 14.77 -5.80 -2.80
N PRO A 94 15.74 -6.45 -3.47
CA PRO A 94 16.96 -5.80 -3.93
C PRO A 94 16.68 -4.55 -4.74
N LYS A 95 17.48 -3.50 -4.55
CA LYS A 95 17.27 -2.18 -5.17
C LYS A 95 17.04 -2.24 -6.68
N ARG A 96 17.76 -3.10 -7.39
CA ARG A 96 17.61 -3.30 -8.85
C ARG A 96 16.21 -3.70 -9.31
N PHE A 97 15.37 -4.26 -8.43
CA PHE A 97 13.98 -4.59 -8.71
C PHE A 97 12.99 -3.50 -8.28
N CYS A 98 13.50 -2.42 -7.70
CA CYS A 98 12.70 -1.32 -7.15
C CYS A 98 12.98 0.02 -7.84
N GLU A 99 13.83 0.03 -8.85
CA GLU A 99 14.20 1.22 -9.63
C GLU A 99 13.00 1.74 -10.42
N LEU A 100 12.84 3.06 -10.39
CA LEU A 100 11.92 3.74 -11.31
C LEU A 100 12.54 3.86 -12.70
N PRO A 101 11.73 4.02 -13.76
CA PRO A 101 12.24 4.23 -15.11
C PRO A 101 13.25 5.38 -15.15
N LEU A 102 14.23 5.31 -16.05
CA LEU A 102 15.19 6.38 -16.36
C LEU A 102 16.30 6.61 -15.33
N ARG A 103 16.13 6.21 -14.08
CA ARG A 103 17.11 6.50 -13.03
C ARG A 103 17.33 5.29 -12.12
N PRO A 104 18.53 4.70 -12.11
CA PRO A 104 18.89 3.67 -11.14
C PRO A 104 19.10 4.28 -9.75
N PHE A 105 19.10 3.42 -8.72
CA PHE A 105 19.56 3.84 -7.39
C PHE A 105 21.05 4.20 -7.41
N PRO A 106 21.49 5.12 -6.55
CA PRO A 106 22.92 5.38 -6.36
C PRO A 106 23.69 4.10 -6.06
N ALA A 107 24.88 3.95 -6.66
CA ALA A 107 25.73 2.78 -6.44
C ALA A 107 26.12 2.61 -4.97
N SER A 108 26.26 3.73 -4.23
CA SER A 108 26.56 3.77 -2.80
C SER A 108 25.46 3.24 -1.89
N PHE A 109 24.22 3.06 -2.39
CA PHE A 109 23.13 2.53 -1.58
C PHE A 109 23.32 1.03 -1.35
N PRO A 110 22.93 0.52 -0.16
CA PRO A 110 22.94 -0.91 0.11
C PRO A 110 22.00 -1.65 -0.85
N GLU A 111 22.11 -2.99 -0.88
CA GLU A 111 21.23 -3.84 -1.70
C GLU A 111 19.74 -3.66 -1.33
N TYR A 112 19.46 -3.36 -0.07
CA TYR A 112 18.13 -3.07 0.47
C TYR A 112 18.14 -1.65 1.07
N PRO A 113 17.88 -0.61 0.27
CA PRO A 113 17.84 0.77 0.75
C PRO A 113 16.89 0.95 1.93
N THR A 114 17.28 1.80 2.89
CA THR A 114 16.41 2.20 3.98
C THR A 114 15.25 3.06 3.46
N ARG A 115 14.21 3.20 4.29
CA ARG A 115 13.09 4.13 4.03
C ARG A 115 13.59 5.52 3.63
N ASP A 116 14.51 6.09 4.40
CA ASP A 116 14.98 7.44 4.17
C ASP A 116 15.82 7.56 2.89
N GLN A 117 16.63 6.54 2.56
CA GLN A 117 17.32 6.47 1.28
C GLN A 117 16.35 6.38 0.10
N PHE A 118 15.28 5.59 0.25
CA PHE A 118 14.25 5.49 -0.78
C PHE A 118 13.49 6.82 -0.96
N LEU A 119 13.12 7.49 0.13
CA LEU A 119 12.50 8.81 0.09
C LEU A 119 13.40 9.84 -0.58
N GLY A 120 14.68 9.88 -0.22
CA GLY A 120 15.68 10.76 -0.86
C GLY A 120 15.82 10.49 -2.36
N TYR A 121 15.76 9.21 -2.76
CA TYR A 121 15.76 8.82 -4.16
C TYR A 121 14.52 9.34 -4.91
N LEU A 122 13.32 9.23 -4.32
CA LEU A 122 12.08 9.72 -4.91
C LEU A 122 12.07 11.25 -5.03
N ASP A 123 12.55 11.96 -4.01
CA ASP A 123 12.67 13.44 -4.04
C ASP A 123 13.63 13.88 -5.15
N ALA A 124 14.76 13.21 -5.27
CA ALA A 124 15.73 13.49 -6.32
C ALA A 124 15.19 13.17 -7.71
N TYR A 125 14.43 12.07 -7.83
CA TYR A 125 13.76 11.66 -9.07
C TYR A 125 12.73 12.71 -9.51
N ALA A 126 11.81 13.09 -8.62
CA ALA A 126 10.78 14.08 -8.95
C ALA A 126 11.39 15.42 -9.38
N ARG A 127 12.46 15.87 -8.69
CA ARG A 127 13.18 17.11 -9.02
C ARG A 127 13.89 17.04 -10.37
N GLU A 128 14.56 15.92 -10.66
CA GLU A 128 15.31 15.73 -11.90
C GLU A 128 14.40 15.76 -13.13
N PHE A 129 13.22 15.14 -13.03
CA PHE A 129 12.27 15.05 -14.12
C PHE A 129 11.18 16.14 -14.09
N GLY A 130 11.28 17.12 -13.19
CA GLY A 130 10.34 18.24 -13.11
C GLY A 130 8.91 17.82 -12.79
N VAL A 131 8.72 16.77 -11.98
CA VAL A 131 7.39 16.32 -11.58
C VAL A 131 6.92 17.17 -10.39
N GLU A 132 5.94 18.03 -10.63
CA GLU A 132 5.38 18.97 -9.64
C GLU A 132 3.90 18.63 -9.37
N PRO A 133 3.60 17.85 -8.32
CA PRO A 133 2.22 17.53 -7.98
C PRO A 133 1.46 18.74 -7.43
N VAL A 134 0.16 18.78 -7.73
CA VAL A 134 -0.78 19.66 -7.03
C VAL A 134 -1.07 19.02 -5.67
N PHE A 135 -0.39 19.52 -4.65
CA PHE A 135 -0.51 19.01 -3.28
C PHE A 135 -1.79 19.47 -2.59
N ARG A 136 -2.14 18.79 -1.50
CA ARG A 136 -3.34 19.05 -0.70
C ARG A 136 -4.62 19.05 -1.53
N ARG A 137 -4.68 18.18 -2.53
CA ARG A 137 -5.80 18.04 -3.45
C ARG A 137 -6.34 16.61 -3.42
N ALA A 138 -7.38 16.37 -2.59
CA ALA A 138 -8.01 15.06 -2.47
C ALA A 138 -9.02 14.84 -3.58
N VAL A 139 -8.85 13.78 -4.35
CA VAL A 139 -9.88 13.32 -5.30
C VAL A 139 -11.00 12.67 -4.51
N ILE A 140 -12.22 13.16 -4.70
CA ILE A 140 -13.44 12.71 -4.00
C ILE A 140 -14.38 11.92 -4.89
N SER A 141 -14.32 12.16 -6.21
CA SER A 141 -15.07 11.40 -7.22
C SER A 141 -14.36 11.50 -8.56
N ALA A 142 -14.46 10.46 -9.37
CA ALA A 142 -14.12 10.53 -10.79
C ALA A 142 -15.13 9.71 -11.61
N GLU A 143 -15.58 10.27 -12.73
CA GLU A 143 -16.55 9.66 -13.62
C GLU A 143 -16.25 9.98 -15.07
N TYR A 144 -16.69 9.12 -15.99
CA TYR A 144 -16.57 9.31 -17.43
C TYR A 144 -17.93 9.67 -18.00
N ASP A 145 -18.01 10.78 -18.77
CA ASP A 145 -19.27 11.30 -19.31
C ASP A 145 -19.59 10.81 -20.73
N GLY A 146 -18.73 9.98 -21.31
CA GLY A 146 -18.80 9.53 -22.71
C GLY A 146 -17.70 10.12 -23.60
N GLU A 147 -17.09 11.24 -23.20
CA GLU A 147 -16.00 11.91 -23.92
C GLU A 147 -14.75 12.11 -23.09
N SER A 148 -14.91 12.45 -21.82
CA SER A 148 -13.84 12.85 -20.91
C SER A 148 -14.04 12.32 -19.49
N TRP A 149 -12.95 12.20 -18.76
CA TRP A 149 -12.95 11.98 -17.33
C TRP A 149 -13.14 13.30 -16.60
N TRP A 150 -14.08 13.33 -15.67
CA TRP A 150 -14.34 14.42 -14.74
C TRP A 150 -13.85 14.00 -13.36
N VAL A 151 -12.79 14.67 -12.87
CA VAL A 151 -12.13 14.34 -11.61
C VAL A 151 -12.40 15.44 -10.61
N TYR A 152 -13.31 15.19 -9.69
CA TYR A 152 -13.75 16.12 -8.66
C TYR A 152 -12.80 16.08 -7.47
N THR A 153 -12.31 17.24 -7.07
CA THR A 153 -11.33 17.35 -5.98
C THR A 153 -11.74 18.40 -4.96
N ARG A 154 -11.29 18.19 -3.71
CA ARG A 154 -11.36 19.22 -2.66
C ARG A 154 -9.99 19.50 -2.11
N GLU A 155 -9.79 20.73 -1.67
CA GLU A 155 -8.58 21.11 -0.95
C GLU A 155 -8.54 20.43 0.40
N VAL A 156 -7.36 19.99 0.83
CA VAL A 156 -7.11 19.46 2.17
C VAL A 156 -6.50 20.57 3.00
N VAL A 157 -7.25 21.09 3.96
CA VAL A 157 -6.80 22.15 4.87
C VAL A 157 -6.42 21.56 6.22
N ALA A 158 -5.44 22.18 6.90
CA ALA A 158 -5.13 21.81 8.27
C ALA A 158 -6.34 22.17 9.16
N ALA A 159 -6.64 21.33 10.15
CA ALA A 159 -7.68 21.65 11.12
C ALA A 159 -7.33 22.95 11.85
N ALA A 160 -8.34 23.81 12.09
CA ALA A 160 -8.15 25.05 12.82
C ALA A 160 -7.68 24.75 14.25
N ALA A 161 -6.70 25.54 14.71
CA ALA A 161 -6.14 25.61 16.06
C ALA A 161 -6.38 24.39 16.98
N GLY A 162 -5.43 23.48 17.02
CA GLY A 162 -5.33 22.44 18.06
C GLY A 162 -5.79 21.03 17.69
N GLY A 163 -6.28 20.79 16.47
CA GLY A 163 -6.62 19.46 15.98
C GLY A 163 -5.57 18.93 15.00
N GLU A 164 -5.06 17.74 15.23
CA GLU A 164 -4.10 17.04 14.34
C GLU A 164 -4.72 16.53 13.02
N GLN A 165 -5.99 16.82 12.74
CA GLN A 165 -6.73 16.24 11.62
C GLN A 165 -6.87 17.20 10.44
N ALA A 166 -6.43 16.74 9.26
CA ALA A 166 -6.70 17.41 8.01
C ALA A 166 -8.18 17.28 7.61
N VAL A 167 -8.82 18.39 7.25
CA VAL A 167 -10.25 18.45 6.88
C VAL A 167 -10.37 18.79 5.39
N LEU A 168 -11.41 18.28 4.74
CA LEU A 168 -11.75 18.70 3.39
C LEU A 168 -12.34 20.11 3.41
N GLY A 169 -11.68 21.03 2.70
CA GLY A 169 -12.18 22.39 2.48
C GLY A 169 -13.45 22.44 1.63
N CYS A 170 -14.08 23.59 1.60
CA CYS A 170 -15.30 23.81 0.81
C CYS A 170 -15.01 23.91 -0.69
N THR A 171 -13.83 24.42 -1.08
CA THR A 171 -13.47 24.68 -2.49
C THR A 171 -13.38 23.41 -3.31
N MET A 172 -14.20 23.33 -4.34
CA MET A 172 -14.23 22.22 -5.29
C MET A 172 -13.59 22.62 -6.62
N THR A 173 -12.56 21.89 -7.01
CA THR A 173 -11.94 22.02 -8.35
C THR A 173 -12.17 20.73 -9.11
N VAL A 174 -12.59 20.85 -10.36
CA VAL A 174 -12.80 19.71 -11.25
C VAL A 174 -11.76 19.73 -12.35
N TYR A 175 -11.09 18.61 -12.57
CA TYR A 175 -10.16 18.42 -13.68
C TYR A 175 -10.82 17.58 -14.75
N ARG A 176 -10.84 18.08 -15.99
CA ARG A 176 -11.38 17.36 -17.15
C ARG A 176 -10.23 16.89 -18.03
N SER A 177 -10.23 15.62 -18.42
CA SER A 177 -9.14 15.00 -19.16
C SER A 177 -9.62 13.79 -19.96
N ARG A 178 -8.92 13.47 -21.05
CA ARG A 178 -9.15 12.22 -21.82
C ARG A 178 -8.58 10.98 -21.15
N TRP A 179 -7.57 11.16 -20.32
CA TRP A 179 -6.86 10.04 -19.67
C TRP A 179 -6.83 10.21 -18.16
N LEU A 180 -7.27 9.17 -17.50
CA LEU A 180 -7.20 9.07 -16.04
C LEU A 180 -6.23 7.96 -15.65
N VAL A 181 -5.18 8.30 -14.92
CA VAL A 181 -4.20 7.35 -14.39
C VAL A 181 -4.40 7.22 -12.88
N VAL A 182 -4.83 6.04 -12.45
CA VAL A 182 -4.99 5.68 -11.05
C VAL A 182 -3.63 5.23 -10.50
N ALA A 183 -3.03 6.03 -9.63
CA ALA A 183 -1.72 5.82 -9.02
C ALA A 183 -1.77 5.89 -7.48
N THR A 184 -2.96 5.66 -6.89
CA THR A 184 -3.22 5.77 -5.44
C THR A 184 -2.60 4.63 -4.61
N GLY A 185 -2.15 3.56 -5.29
CA GLY A 185 -1.49 2.42 -4.67
C GLY A 185 -2.43 1.39 -4.04
N GLU A 186 -1.87 0.22 -3.81
CA GLU A 186 -2.58 -0.93 -3.25
C GLU A 186 -2.72 -0.87 -1.71
N ASN A 187 -1.92 -0.03 -1.06
CA ASN A 187 -1.84 0.11 0.40
C ASN A 187 -2.39 1.47 0.88
N ALA A 188 -3.45 1.98 0.24
CA ALA A 188 -3.95 3.34 0.49
C ALA A 188 -4.64 3.50 1.85
N GLU A 189 -5.27 2.43 2.36
CA GLU A 189 -6.00 2.44 3.62
C GLU A 189 -5.64 1.25 4.51
N PRO A 190 -5.45 1.46 5.82
CA PRO A 190 -5.27 0.37 6.77
C PRO A 190 -6.54 -0.48 6.88
N VAL A 191 -6.36 -1.79 7.01
CA VAL A 191 -7.46 -2.72 7.30
C VAL A 191 -7.53 -2.93 8.80
N VAL A 192 -8.56 -2.39 9.44
CA VAL A 192 -8.87 -2.63 10.85
C VAL A 192 -10.07 -3.57 10.90
N PRO A 193 -9.87 -4.87 11.19
CA PRO A 193 -10.96 -5.83 11.26
C PRO A 193 -11.84 -5.54 12.48
N GLU A 194 -13.11 -5.88 12.37
CA GLU A 194 -13.99 -5.97 13.54
C GLU A 194 -13.57 -7.19 14.37
N MET A 195 -13.36 -6.98 15.66
CA MET A 195 -12.96 -8.02 16.60
C MET A 195 -13.82 -7.91 17.87
N ASP A 196 -14.33 -9.07 18.31
CA ASP A 196 -15.20 -9.15 19.46
C ASP A 196 -14.52 -8.55 20.71
N GLY A 197 -15.22 -7.67 21.39
CA GLY A 197 -14.73 -7.04 22.62
C GLY A 197 -13.68 -5.94 22.45
N ALA A 198 -13.26 -5.60 21.22
CA ALA A 198 -12.21 -4.59 20.99
C ALA A 198 -12.48 -3.25 21.66
N GLY A 199 -13.75 -2.79 21.71
CA GLY A 199 -14.13 -1.55 22.41
C GLY A 199 -14.03 -1.62 23.95
N ARG A 200 -13.85 -2.80 24.54
CA ARG A 200 -13.66 -2.97 26.00
C ARG A 200 -12.19 -2.86 26.40
N PHE A 201 -11.28 -3.06 25.47
CA PHE A 201 -9.86 -3.05 25.75
C PHE A 201 -9.40 -1.65 26.20
N LYS A 202 -8.81 -1.58 27.40
CA LYS A 202 -8.35 -0.32 28.03
C LYS A 202 -6.92 0.05 27.66
N GLY A 203 -6.15 -0.90 27.12
CA GLY A 203 -4.80 -0.64 26.61
C GLY A 203 -4.80 0.18 25.33
N GLN A 204 -3.65 0.55 24.86
CA GLN A 204 -3.48 1.24 23.60
C GLN A 204 -3.69 0.28 22.42
N MET A 205 -4.51 0.67 21.44
CA MET A 205 -4.68 -0.08 20.20
C MET A 205 -4.40 0.85 19.01
N MET A 206 -3.55 0.40 18.08
CA MET A 206 -3.19 1.15 16.88
C MET A 206 -2.99 0.22 15.68
N HIS A 207 -3.09 0.75 14.47
CA HIS A 207 -2.66 0.04 13.28
C HIS A 207 -1.15 0.21 13.05
N SER A 208 -0.50 -0.73 12.36
CA SER A 208 0.94 -0.67 12.05
C SER A 208 1.34 0.57 11.23
N SER A 209 0.41 1.24 10.56
CA SER A 209 0.62 2.53 9.91
C SER A 209 0.91 3.69 10.87
N GLU A 210 0.51 3.56 12.12
CA GLU A 210 0.73 4.55 13.18
C GLU A 210 2.01 4.26 13.99
N TYR A 211 2.50 3.02 13.93
CA TYR A 211 3.73 2.60 14.58
C TYR A 211 4.97 3.22 13.90
N ARG A 212 5.91 3.72 14.68
CA ARG A 212 7.17 4.29 14.18
C ARG A 212 8.39 3.49 14.58
N ASN A 213 8.55 3.25 15.85
CA ASN A 213 9.67 2.49 16.39
C ASN A 213 9.32 1.92 17.79
N GLY A 214 10.22 1.10 18.34
CA GLY A 214 10.03 0.49 19.65
C GLY A 214 10.26 1.41 20.85
N ASP A 215 10.61 2.68 20.63
CA ASP A 215 10.82 3.64 21.73
C ASP A 215 9.54 3.82 22.55
N GLY A 216 9.67 3.80 23.87
CA GLY A 216 8.55 3.92 24.79
C GLY A 216 7.76 2.62 25.06
N TYR A 217 8.16 1.49 24.46
CA TYR A 217 7.54 0.19 24.71
C TYR A 217 8.38 -0.74 25.61
N ALA A 218 9.56 -0.32 26.07
CA ALA A 218 10.42 -1.13 26.93
C ALA A 218 9.66 -1.66 28.16
N GLY A 219 9.73 -2.98 28.38
CA GLY A 219 9.04 -3.68 29.47
C GLY A 219 7.53 -3.91 29.26
N LYS A 220 6.87 -3.22 28.31
CA LYS A 220 5.45 -3.39 28.01
C LYS A 220 5.19 -4.73 27.33
N LYS A 221 4.04 -5.31 27.62
CA LYS A 221 3.49 -6.46 26.91
C LYS A 221 2.77 -5.98 25.66
N VAL A 222 3.31 -6.27 24.49
CA VAL A 222 2.76 -5.79 23.21
C VAL A 222 2.33 -6.98 22.35
N LEU A 223 1.05 -6.97 21.95
CA LEU A 223 0.50 -7.95 21.02
C LEU A 223 0.50 -7.39 19.59
N VAL A 224 1.19 -8.05 18.68
CA VAL A 224 1.18 -7.73 17.25
C VAL A 224 0.24 -8.69 16.54
N VAL A 225 -0.83 -8.16 15.94
CA VAL A 225 -1.86 -8.98 15.27
C VAL A 225 -1.55 -9.11 13.79
N GLY A 226 -1.03 -10.28 13.41
CA GLY A 226 -0.64 -10.61 12.04
C GLY A 226 0.85 -10.93 11.90
N CYS A 227 1.16 -11.84 10.97
CA CYS A 227 2.50 -12.37 10.72
C CYS A 227 2.98 -12.14 9.27
N GLY A 228 2.49 -11.08 8.62
CA GLY A 228 3.03 -10.58 7.35
C GLY A 228 4.37 -9.86 7.55
N ASN A 229 4.96 -9.29 6.50
CA ASN A 229 6.23 -8.56 6.60
C ASN A 229 6.19 -7.51 7.73
N SER A 230 5.13 -6.67 7.77
CA SER A 230 4.99 -5.66 8.84
C SER A 230 4.88 -6.27 10.24
N GLY A 231 4.10 -7.34 10.41
CA GLY A 231 3.95 -8.00 11.71
C GLY A 231 5.26 -8.57 12.22
N MET A 232 6.02 -9.24 11.36
CA MET A 232 7.33 -9.79 11.69
C MET A 232 8.34 -8.69 12.03
N GLU A 233 8.42 -7.63 11.22
CA GLU A 233 9.39 -6.56 11.46
C GLU A 233 9.06 -5.69 12.68
N VAL A 234 7.77 -5.39 12.91
CA VAL A 234 7.32 -4.67 14.12
C VAL A 234 7.61 -5.49 15.38
N SER A 235 7.33 -6.81 15.36
CA SER A 235 7.66 -7.68 16.49
C SER A 235 9.16 -7.73 16.78
N LEU A 236 9.99 -7.77 15.73
CA LEU A 236 11.44 -7.73 15.86
C LEU A 236 11.93 -6.38 16.41
N ASP A 237 11.36 -5.28 15.94
CA ASP A 237 11.71 -3.95 16.41
C ASP A 237 11.37 -3.74 17.89
N LEU A 238 10.17 -4.14 18.29
CA LEU A 238 9.72 -4.14 19.68
C LEU A 238 10.66 -4.97 20.57
N CYS A 239 11.01 -6.18 20.14
CA CYS A 239 11.93 -7.05 20.86
C CYS A 239 13.31 -6.41 21.01
N ASN A 240 13.85 -5.78 19.97
CA ASN A 240 15.13 -5.08 20.01
C ASN A 240 15.12 -3.85 20.94
N HIS A 241 13.95 -3.27 21.22
CA HIS A 241 13.75 -2.19 22.20
C HIS A 241 13.28 -2.69 23.57
N ASN A 242 13.49 -3.97 23.88
CA ASN A 242 13.16 -4.59 25.17
C ASN A 242 11.66 -4.59 25.52
N ALA A 243 10.77 -4.53 24.56
CA ALA A 243 9.36 -4.85 24.77
C ALA A 243 9.15 -6.37 24.83
N ARG A 244 8.12 -6.82 25.55
CA ARG A 244 7.68 -8.22 25.58
C ARG A 244 6.72 -8.46 24.44
N ALA A 245 7.25 -8.78 23.26
CA ALA A 245 6.47 -8.92 22.04
C ALA A 245 5.80 -10.30 21.94
N SER A 246 4.51 -10.32 21.66
CA SER A 246 3.75 -11.51 21.27
C SER A 246 3.16 -11.27 19.86
N MET A 247 3.18 -12.30 19.01
CA MET A 247 2.72 -12.18 17.62
C MET A 247 1.62 -13.21 17.34
N VAL A 248 0.46 -12.72 16.87
CA VAL A 248 -0.68 -13.56 16.50
C VAL A 248 -0.46 -14.16 15.11
N VAL A 249 -0.50 -15.47 15.02
CA VAL A 249 -0.50 -16.23 13.76
C VAL A 249 -1.84 -16.95 13.63
N ARG A 250 -2.72 -16.40 12.78
CA ARG A 250 -4.07 -16.95 12.53
C ARG A 250 -4.05 -18.02 11.45
N ASP A 251 -3.36 -17.72 10.36
CA ASP A 251 -3.34 -18.53 9.14
C ASP A 251 -1.93 -19.05 8.82
N THR A 252 -1.85 -19.84 7.78
CA THR A 252 -0.56 -20.32 7.25
C THR A 252 0.18 -19.20 6.50
N VAL A 253 1.51 -19.16 6.62
CA VAL A 253 2.36 -18.19 5.93
C VAL A 253 3.69 -18.82 5.51
N HIS A 254 4.16 -18.46 4.29
CA HIS A 254 5.52 -18.75 3.89
C HIS A 254 6.47 -17.71 4.45
N VAL A 255 7.41 -18.15 5.28
CA VAL A 255 8.54 -17.32 5.71
C VAL A 255 9.79 -17.85 5.03
N LEU A 256 10.43 -16.98 4.26
CA LEU A 256 11.63 -17.27 3.49
C LEU A 256 12.79 -16.41 4.04
N PRO A 257 14.03 -16.88 4.04
CA PRO A 257 15.17 -16.01 4.33
C PRO A 257 15.28 -14.95 3.24
N ARG A 258 15.50 -13.69 3.64
CA ARG A 258 15.71 -12.60 2.67
C ARG A 258 16.92 -12.86 1.79
N GLU A 259 17.96 -13.46 2.38
CA GLU A 259 19.19 -13.86 1.71
C GLU A 259 19.58 -15.29 2.06
N ILE A 260 20.16 -16.00 1.10
CA ILE A 260 20.74 -17.34 1.25
C ILE A 260 22.18 -17.27 0.73
N LEU A 261 23.16 -17.57 1.61
CA LEU A 261 24.60 -17.52 1.28
C LEU A 261 25.03 -16.17 0.65
N GLY A 262 24.45 -15.05 1.11
CA GLY A 262 24.76 -13.72 0.58
C GLY A 262 24.03 -13.35 -0.72
N PHE A 263 23.19 -14.22 -1.26
CA PHE A 263 22.37 -13.95 -2.43
C PHE A 263 20.91 -13.69 -2.04
N SER A 264 20.30 -12.68 -2.63
CA SER A 264 18.87 -12.44 -2.45
C SER A 264 18.04 -13.65 -2.87
N THR A 265 17.21 -14.16 -1.98
CA THR A 265 16.27 -15.25 -2.28
C THR A 265 15.34 -14.90 -3.42
N PHE A 266 14.83 -13.66 -3.44
CA PHE A 266 14.00 -13.15 -4.54
C PHE A 266 14.80 -13.10 -5.85
N GLY A 267 16.01 -12.54 -5.84
CA GLY A 267 16.86 -12.45 -7.03
C GLY A 267 17.22 -13.82 -7.62
N LEU A 268 17.55 -14.77 -6.76
CA LEU A 268 17.81 -16.16 -7.14
C LEU A 268 16.58 -16.80 -7.75
N SER A 269 15.40 -16.62 -7.13
CA SER A 269 14.15 -17.17 -7.64
C SER A 269 13.79 -16.60 -9.01
N MET A 270 13.95 -15.29 -9.22
CA MET A 270 13.69 -14.65 -10.51
C MET A 270 14.67 -15.12 -11.61
N TRP A 271 15.91 -15.46 -11.24
CA TRP A 271 16.86 -16.04 -12.17
C TRP A 271 16.50 -17.48 -12.53
N LEU A 272 16.12 -18.31 -11.55
CA LEU A 272 15.67 -19.69 -11.75
C LEU A 272 14.39 -19.78 -12.59
N LEU A 273 13.43 -18.88 -12.40
CA LEU A 273 12.19 -18.84 -13.16
C LEU A 273 12.37 -18.57 -14.66
N ARG A 274 13.57 -18.19 -15.11
CA ARG A 274 13.89 -18.09 -16.55
C ARG A 274 14.07 -19.47 -17.21
N TRP A 275 14.35 -20.49 -16.42
CA TRP A 275 14.75 -21.81 -16.91
C TRP A 275 13.89 -22.93 -16.36
N LEU A 276 13.27 -22.75 -15.20
CA LEU A 276 12.55 -23.76 -14.47
C LEU A 276 11.06 -23.38 -14.30
N SER A 277 10.23 -24.41 -14.13
CA SER A 277 8.82 -24.19 -13.81
C SER A 277 8.62 -23.55 -12.42
N VAL A 278 7.48 -22.87 -12.22
CA VAL A 278 7.13 -22.26 -10.94
C VAL A 278 7.16 -23.30 -9.81
N GLN A 279 6.62 -24.50 -10.04
CA GLN A 279 6.57 -25.57 -9.05
C GLN A 279 7.98 -26.03 -8.65
N THR A 280 8.90 -26.13 -9.61
CA THR A 280 10.29 -26.50 -9.33
C THR A 280 11.01 -25.44 -8.52
N VAL A 281 10.81 -24.16 -8.85
CA VAL A 281 11.40 -23.03 -8.10
C VAL A 281 10.81 -22.97 -6.70
N ASP A 282 9.50 -23.13 -6.55
CA ASP A 282 8.82 -23.18 -5.25
C ASP A 282 9.40 -24.30 -4.36
N TRP A 283 9.55 -25.49 -4.92
CA TRP A 283 10.15 -26.62 -4.20
C TRP A 283 11.59 -26.31 -3.74
N LEU A 284 12.44 -25.77 -4.65
CA LEU A 284 13.83 -25.42 -4.31
C LEU A 284 13.90 -24.35 -3.22
N VAL A 285 13.10 -23.29 -3.32
CA VAL A 285 13.07 -22.20 -2.33
C VAL A 285 12.57 -22.70 -0.98
N LEU A 286 11.58 -23.58 -0.96
CA LEU A 286 11.08 -24.18 0.27
C LEU A 286 12.10 -25.14 0.90
N LEU A 287 12.82 -25.93 0.10
CA LEU A 287 13.90 -26.77 0.57
C LEU A 287 15.03 -25.93 1.22
N LEU A 288 15.48 -24.88 0.52
CA LEU A 288 16.50 -23.97 1.05
C LEU A 288 16.02 -23.26 2.34
N SER A 289 14.76 -22.81 2.36
CA SER A 289 14.16 -22.22 3.55
C SER A 289 14.08 -23.22 4.71
N PHE A 290 13.80 -24.49 4.43
CA PHE A 290 13.80 -25.55 5.45
C PHE A 290 15.21 -25.79 6.01
N LEU A 291 16.23 -25.78 5.16
CA LEU A 291 17.63 -25.92 5.62
C LEU A 291 18.09 -24.78 6.53
N VAL A 292 17.62 -23.56 6.26
CA VAL A 292 17.96 -22.36 7.07
C VAL A 292 17.14 -22.30 8.36
N PHE A 293 15.84 -22.49 8.28
CA PHE A 293 14.91 -22.23 9.38
C PHE A 293 14.41 -23.51 10.09
N GLY A 294 14.51 -24.66 9.43
CA GLY A 294 13.88 -25.89 9.89
C GLY A 294 12.35 -25.86 9.66
N ASP A 295 11.66 -26.64 10.48
CA ASP A 295 10.20 -26.72 10.46
C ASP A 295 9.59 -25.55 11.24
N THR A 296 9.07 -24.55 10.53
CA THR A 296 8.44 -23.37 11.13
C THR A 296 7.08 -23.68 11.79
N ALA A 297 6.45 -24.81 11.49
CA ALA A 297 5.21 -25.22 12.17
C ALA A 297 5.44 -25.47 13.66
N ARG A 298 6.63 -25.97 14.03
CA ARG A 298 7.02 -26.16 15.44
C ARG A 298 7.17 -24.84 16.22
N LEU A 299 7.28 -23.73 15.49
CA LEU A 299 7.33 -22.38 16.06
C LEU A 299 5.94 -21.69 16.05
N GLY A 300 4.87 -22.43 15.75
CA GLY A 300 3.53 -21.88 15.61
C GLY A 300 3.28 -21.14 14.27
N ILE A 301 4.15 -21.33 13.27
CA ILE A 301 4.03 -20.69 11.95
C ILE A 301 3.93 -21.77 10.86
N PRO A 302 2.73 -22.36 10.67
CA PRO A 302 2.53 -23.40 9.67
C PRO A 302 2.62 -22.83 8.25
N ARG A 303 3.13 -23.65 7.32
CA ARG A 303 3.26 -23.28 5.91
C ARG A 303 2.01 -23.63 5.12
N PRO A 304 1.64 -22.81 4.10
CA PRO A 304 0.61 -23.20 3.12
C PRO A 304 0.98 -24.44 2.33
N SER A 305 -0.03 -25.11 1.77
CA SER A 305 0.15 -26.27 0.90
C SER A 305 0.66 -25.92 -0.49
N LEU A 306 0.24 -24.76 -1.05
CA LEU A 306 0.75 -24.24 -2.32
C LEU A 306 2.13 -23.62 -2.12
N GLY A 307 2.98 -23.66 -3.14
CA GLY A 307 4.28 -22.99 -3.09
C GLY A 307 4.17 -21.46 -3.05
N PRO A 308 5.22 -20.73 -2.64
CA PRO A 308 5.15 -19.28 -2.42
C PRO A 308 4.84 -18.47 -3.68
N PHE A 309 5.38 -18.83 -4.85
CA PHE A 309 5.10 -18.13 -6.11
C PHE A 309 3.74 -18.52 -6.70
N GLU A 310 3.37 -19.78 -6.59
CA GLU A 310 2.05 -20.26 -6.98
C GLU A 310 0.96 -19.60 -6.12
N LEU A 311 1.13 -19.57 -4.80
CA LEU A 311 0.21 -18.92 -3.87
C LEU A 311 0.05 -17.43 -4.17
N LYS A 312 1.15 -16.74 -4.48
CA LYS A 312 1.14 -15.33 -4.89
C LYS A 312 0.35 -15.13 -6.18
N SER A 313 0.53 -16.02 -7.15
CA SER A 313 -0.19 -15.94 -8.43
C SER A 313 -1.71 -16.12 -8.26
N VAL A 314 -2.14 -17.07 -7.43
CA VAL A 314 -3.54 -17.43 -7.25
C VAL A 314 -4.26 -16.47 -6.28
N SER A 315 -3.65 -16.14 -5.15
CA SER A 315 -4.30 -15.40 -4.06
C SER A 315 -3.75 -13.99 -3.82
N GLY A 316 -2.64 -13.63 -4.46
CA GLY A 316 -1.92 -12.37 -4.20
C GLY A 316 -1.14 -12.35 -2.88
N LYS A 317 -1.22 -13.41 -2.04
CA LYS A 317 -0.48 -13.50 -0.77
C LYS A 317 1.02 -13.57 -1.04
N THR A 318 1.77 -12.60 -0.55
CA THR A 318 3.22 -12.53 -0.70
C THR A 318 3.91 -13.28 0.45
N PRO A 319 4.95 -14.09 0.19
CA PRO A 319 5.74 -14.67 1.25
C PRO A 319 6.44 -13.58 2.06
N VAL A 320 6.65 -13.85 3.33
CA VAL A 320 7.42 -12.97 4.23
C VAL A 320 8.91 -13.23 4.00
N LEU A 321 9.69 -12.16 3.86
CA LEU A 321 11.14 -12.20 3.81
C LEU A 321 11.71 -11.88 5.20
N ASP A 322 12.13 -12.92 5.92
CA ASP A 322 12.60 -12.78 7.29
C ASP A 322 13.93 -12.02 7.37
N VAL A 323 13.99 -11.10 8.33
CA VAL A 323 15.15 -10.26 8.61
C VAL A 323 15.68 -10.47 10.04
N GLY A 324 15.35 -11.63 10.67
CA GLY A 324 15.81 -12.01 11.99
C GLY A 324 14.71 -12.32 13.00
N THR A 325 13.44 -12.15 12.66
CA THR A 325 12.30 -12.41 13.56
C THR A 325 12.22 -13.87 13.97
N LEU A 326 12.43 -14.80 13.01
CA LEU A 326 12.43 -16.24 13.34
C LEU A 326 13.51 -16.63 14.34
N ALA A 327 14.66 -15.98 14.31
CA ALA A 327 15.71 -16.22 15.31
C ALA A 327 15.22 -15.83 16.71
N LYS A 328 14.51 -14.69 16.83
CA LYS A 328 13.93 -14.21 18.10
C LYS A 328 12.75 -15.07 18.58
N ILE A 329 11.98 -15.66 17.67
CA ILE A 329 10.95 -16.64 18.02
C ILE A 329 11.61 -17.94 18.54
N LYS A 330 12.66 -18.41 17.87
CA LYS A 330 13.41 -19.61 18.30
C LYS A 330 14.06 -19.46 19.68
N SER A 331 14.58 -18.28 20.02
CA SER A 331 15.14 -17.98 21.34
C SER A 331 14.08 -17.77 22.42
N GLY A 332 12.79 -17.63 22.05
CA GLY A 332 11.71 -17.35 23.00
C GLY A 332 11.56 -15.85 23.33
N ASP A 333 12.33 -14.97 22.69
CA ASP A 333 12.25 -13.52 22.90
C ASP A 333 10.95 -12.93 22.30
N ILE A 334 10.40 -13.56 21.27
CA ILE A 334 9.08 -13.25 20.69
C ILE A 334 8.20 -14.48 20.83
N LYS A 335 7.06 -14.33 21.52
CA LYS A 335 6.06 -15.37 21.70
C LYS A 335 5.12 -15.42 20.49
N VAL A 336 4.86 -16.60 19.93
CA VAL A 336 3.81 -16.83 18.95
C VAL A 336 2.54 -17.24 19.67
N THR A 337 1.40 -16.61 19.33
CA THR A 337 0.09 -16.88 19.92
C THR A 337 -0.90 -17.29 18.82
N PRO A 338 -1.94 -18.08 19.15
CA PRO A 338 -3.00 -18.41 18.21
C PRO A 338 -3.89 -17.21 17.90
N ALA A 339 -4.94 -17.43 17.08
CA ALA A 339 -5.90 -16.39 16.74
C ALA A 339 -6.63 -15.87 17.99
N ILE A 340 -7.01 -14.59 17.92
CA ILE A 340 -7.81 -13.92 18.95
C ILE A 340 -9.26 -14.42 18.85
N GLN A 341 -9.82 -14.84 19.99
CA GLN A 341 -11.24 -15.14 20.15
C GLN A 341 -12.02 -13.86 20.49
N CYS A 342 -11.62 -13.17 21.56
CA CYS A 342 -12.20 -11.89 21.93
C CYS A 342 -11.24 -11.04 22.78
N PHE A 343 -11.48 -9.73 22.82
CA PHE A 343 -10.80 -8.79 23.69
C PHE A 343 -11.49 -8.71 25.05
N GLN A 344 -10.68 -8.63 26.08
CA GLN A 344 -11.08 -8.35 27.46
C GLN A 344 -10.60 -6.93 27.86
N GLU A 345 -10.94 -6.48 29.06
CA GLU A 345 -10.60 -5.13 29.53
C GLU A 345 -9.09 -4.85 29.53
N HIS A 346 -8.26 -5.81 29.94
CA HIS A 346 -6.81 -5.67 30.04
C HIS A 346 -6.04 -6.73 29.23
N GLY A 347 -6.72 -7.49 28.36
CA GLY A 347 -6.05 -8.58 27.66
C GLY A 347 -6.88 -9.15 26.53
N VAL A 348 -6.52 -10.36 26.15
CA VAL A 348 -7.07 -11.09 25.02
C VAL A 348 -7.30 -12.53 25.42
N GLU A 349 -8.43 -13.09 25.01
CA GLU A 349 -8.72 -14.52 25.00
C GLU A 349 -8.43 -15.06 23.60
N PHE A 350 -7.66 -16.13 23.52
CA PHE A 350 -7.32 -16.80 22.28
C PHE A 350 -8.25 -17.98 22.00
N VAL A 351 -8.27 -18.45 20.74
CA VAL A 351 -9.15 -19.57 20.32
C VAL A 351 -8.86 -20.90 21.01
N ASP A 352 -7.73 -21.05 21.65
CA ASP A 352 -7.38 -22.23 22.48
C ASP A 352 -7.87 -22.11 23.93
N GLY A 353 -8.60 -21.03 24.27
CA GLY A 353 -9.12 -20.73 25.61
C GLY A 353 -8.10 -20.10 26.55
N SER A 354 -6.84 -19.91 26.15
CA SER A 354 -5.85 -19.20 26.95
C SER A 354 -6.12 -17.70 26.98
N THR A 355 -5.81 -17.05 28.08
CA THR A 355 -5.95 -15.60 28.25
C THR A 355 -4.61 -14.97 28.62
N GLU A 356 -4.32 -13.78 28.11
CA GLU A 356 -3.10 -13.03 28.44
C GLU A 356 -3.37 -11.54 28.45
N GLU A 357 -2.75 -10.83 29.39
CA GLU A 357 -2.83 -9.36 29.51
C GLU A 357 -1.81 -8.69 28.59
N PHE A 358 -2.24 -7.56 28.02
CA PHE A 358 -1.41 -6.71 27.15
C PHE A 358 -1.62 -5.24 27.46
N ASP A 359 -0.53 -4.47 27.39
CA ASP A 359 -0.55 -3.01 27.52
C ASP A 359 -0.92 -2.35 26.18
N VAL A 360 -0.49 -2.99 25.09
CA VAL A 360 -0.62 -2.44 23.73
C VAL A 360 -0.96 -3.52 22.71
N VAL A 361 -1.81 -3.19 21.76
CA VAL A 361 -2.14 -4.03 20.58
C VAL A 361 -1.79 -3.27 19.32
N ILE A 362 -0.96 -3.87 18.46
CA ILE A 362 -0.60 -3.30 17.15
C ILE A 362 -1.19 -4.20 16.04
N LEU A 363 -2.10 -3.63 15.26
CA LEU A 363 -2.78 -4.31 14.17
C LEU A 363 -1.91 -4.29 12.90
N ALA A 364 -1.18 -5.37 12.64
CA ALA A 364 -0.44 -5.56 11.39
C ALA A 364 -1.29 -6.36 10.38
N THR A 365 -2.54 -5.93 10.23
CA THR A 365 -3.62 -6.62 9.51
C THR A 365 -3.72 -6.26 8.03
N GLY A 366 -2.72 -5.49 7.54
CA GLY A 366 -2.56 -5.15 6.13
C GLY A 366 -3.36 -3.93 5.70
N TYR A 367 -3.44 -3.76 4.40
CA TYR A 367 -3.98 -2.57 3.75
C TYR A 367 -4.92 -2.96 2.61
N LYS A 368 -5.69 -2.00 2.12
CA LYS A 368 -6.53 -2.11 0.92
C LYS A 368 -6.44 -0.86 0.07
N SER A 369 -6.83 -0.99 -1.19
CA SER A 369 -6.95 0.15 -2.09
C SER A 369 -8.21 0.97 -1.78
N ASN A 370 -8.13 2.28 -1.98
CA ASN A 370 -9.27 3.20 -1.79
C ASN A 370 -9.99 3.54 -3.11
N VAL A 371 -9.61 2.97 -4.22
CA VAL A 371 -10.19 3.25 -5.55
C VAL A 371 -11.71 3.13 -5.55
N PRO A 372 -12.35 2.10 -4.93
CA PRO A 372 -13.79 1.96 -4.95
C PRO A 372 -14.57 3.11 -4.28
N TYR A 373 -13.90 3.96 -3.51
CA TYR A 373 -14.59 5.05 -2.80
C TYR A 373 -14.75 6.32 -3.60
N TRP A 374 -13.92 6.49 -4.65
CA TRP A 374 -13.93 7.72 -5.45
C TRP A 374 -14.09 7.49 -6.95
N LEU A 375 -13.68 6.33 -7.49
CA LEU A 375 -13.84 6.01 -8.92
C LEU A 375 -15.21 5.36 -9.16
N LYS A 376 -16.03 5.98 -9.99
CA LYS A 376 -17.40 5.49 -10.29
C LYS A 376 -17.41 4.39 -11.35
N GLU A 377 -16.27 4.12 -11.99
CA GLU A 377 -16.12 3.02 -12.94
C GLU A 377 -16.11 1.68 -12.19
N LYS A 378 -16.91 0.69 -12.64
CA LYS A 378 -17.14 -0.56 -11.93
C LYS A 378 -16.67 -1.82 -12.66
N GLU A 379 -16.30 -1.70 -13.93
CA GLU A 379 -15.96 -2.86 -14.76
C GLU A 379 -14.48 -3.24 -14.61
N PHE A 380 -13.60 -2.26 -14.51
CA PHE A 380 -12.16 -2.46 -14.46
C PHE A 380 -11.67 -2.78 -13.05
N PHE A 381 -12.09 -2.01 -12.04
CA PHE A 381 -11.71 -2.22 -10.65
C PHE A 381 -12.76 -3.05 -9.87
N SER A 382 -12.29 -3.92 -9.00
CA SER A 382 -13.11 -4.70 -8.07
C SER A 382 -13.58 -3.82 -6.90
N GLU A 383 -14.86 -3.83 -6.60
CA GLU A 383 -15.42 -3.14 -5.44
C GLU A 383 -14.95 -3.77 -4.11
N LYS A 384 -14.52 -5.04 -4.14
CA LYS A 384 -14.13 -5.79 -2.95
C LYS A 384 -12.77 -5.34 -2.39
N ASP A 385 -11.78 -5.17 -3.25
CA ASP A 385 -10.39 -4.94 -2.86
C ASP A 385 -9.74 -3.75 -3.59
N GLY A 386 -10.43 -3.16 -4.58
CA GLY A 386 -9.93 -2.02 -5.35
C GLY A 386 -8.77 -2.35 -6.28
N PHE A 387 -8.60 -3.63 -6.64
CA PHE A 387 -7.65 -4.06 -7.65
C PHE A 387 -8.32 -4.22 -9.02
N PRO A 388 -7.56 -4.13 -10.12
CA PRO A 388 -8.08 -4.51 -11.43
C PRO A 388 -8.61 -5.96 -11.40
N ARG A 389 -9.83 -6.18 -11.94
CA ARG A 389 -10.49 -7.50 -11.97
C ARG A 389 -9.69 -8.56 -12.73
N LYS A 390 -9.01 -8.14 -13.81
CA LYS A 390 -8.04 -8.98 -14.51
C LYS A 390 -6.67 -8.74 -13.89
N GLY A 391 -6.06 -9.77 -13.38
CA GLY A 391 -4.71 -9.69 -12.80
C GLY A 391 -3.72 -9.06 -13.78
N ASN A 392 -2.83 -8.21 -13.26
CA ASN A 392 -1.82 -7.47 -14.03
C ASN A 392 -2.37 -6.51 -15.12
N ALA A 393 -3.66 -6.16 -15.08
CA ALA A 393 -4.22 -5.19 -16.01
C ALA A 393 -3.79 -3.77 -15.62
N TRP A 394 -3.12 -3.09 -16.53
CA TRP A 394 -2.72 -1.69 -16.41
C TRP A 394 -3.61 -0.76 -17.24
N LYS A 395 -4.46 -1.29 -18.12
CA LYS A 395 -5.29 -0.55 -19.08
C LYS A 395 -6.75 -0.98 -18.97
N GLY A 396 -7.62 -0.02 -18.70
CA GLY A 396 -9.07 -0.12 -18.76
C GLY A 396 -9.63 0.43 -20.08
N GLN A 397 -10.93 0.72 -20.08
CA GLN A 397 -11.62 1.36 -21.20
C GLN A 397 -11.53 2.89 -21.10
N ASN A 398 -11.88 3.61 -22.16
CA ASN A 398 -12.07 5.07 -22.17
C ASN A 398 -10.88 5.87 -21.64
N GLY A 399 -9.65 5.41 -21.87
CA GLY A 399 -8.47 6.12 -21.38
C GLY A 399 -8.22 5.99 -19.87
N LEU A 400 -8.79 4.98 -19.21
CA LEU A 400 -8.51 4.63 -17.83
C LEU A 400 -7.26 3.75 -17.75
N TYR A 401 -6.36 4.08 -16.83
CA TYR A 401 -5.14 3.33 -16.56
C TYR A 401 -4.93 3.10 -15.07
N ALA A 402 -4.24 2.00 -14.73
CA ALA A 402 -3.85 1.66 -13.37
C ALA A 402 -2.35 1.39 -13.32
N VAL A 403 -1.62 2.03 -12.42
CA VAL A 403 -0.18 1.84 -12.21
C VAL A 403 0.11 1.46 -10.77
N GLY A 404 0.92 0.39 -10.60
CA GLY A 404 1.29 -0.10 -9.28
C GLY A 404 0.24 -1.02 -8.63
N PHE A 405 -0.65 -1.63 -9.44
CA PHE A 405 -1.66 -2.60 -9.01
C PHE A 405 -1.36 -4.03 -9.49
N SER A 406 -0.19 -4.26 -10.06
CA SER A 406 0.20 -5.55 -10.63
C SER A 406 0.57 -6.61 -9.58
N ARG A 407 0.48 -6.30 -8.28
CA ARG A 407 0.91 -7.15 -7.15
C ARG A 407 2.39 -7.56 -7.22
N ARG A 408 3.18 -6.83 -8.02
CA ARG A 408 4.63 -7.01 -8.16
C ARG A 408 5.44 -5.99 -7.36
N GLY A 409 4.76 -5.20 -6.52
CA GLY A 409 5.37 -4.10 -5.78
C GLY A 409 6.02 -3.08 -6.72
N LEU A 410 7.12 -2.47 -6.28
CA LEU A 410 7.83 -1.44 -7.07
C LEU A 410 8.35 -1.95 -8.42
N SER A 411 8.66 -3.25 -8.54
CA SER A 411 9.10 -3.82 -9.83
C SER A 411 8.03 -3.76 -10.92
N GLY A 412 6.75 -3.79 -10.54
CA GLY A 412 5.63 -3.63 -11.47
C GLY A 412 5.41 -2.19 -11.91
N VAL A 413 5.75 -1.21 -11.08
CA VAL A 413 5.53 0.21 -11.34
C VAL A 413 6.22 0.67 -12.61
N SER A 414 7.51 0.32 -12.79
CA SER A 414 8.30 0.72 -13.96
C SER A 414 7.73 0.17 -15.26
N MET A 415 7.25 -1.07 -15.23
CA MET A 415 6.66 -1.72 -16.41
C MET A 415 5.30 -1.09 -16.75
N ASP A 416 4.42 -0.94 -15.75
CA ASP A 416 3.10 -0.34 -15.94
C ASP A 416 3.22 1.09 -16.45
N ALA A 417 4.10 1.91 -15.86
CA ALA A 417 4.32 3.30 -16.25
C ALA A 417 4.79 3.45 -17.71
N ASN A 418 5.75 2.60 -18.15
CA ASN A 418 6.19 2.60 -19.54
C ASN A 418 5.06 2.22 -20.50
N ASN A 419 4.30 1.16 -20.19
CA ASN A 419 3.18 0.71 -21.03
C ASN A 419 2.09 1.79 -21.16
N ILE A 420 1.72 2.44 -20.05
CA ILE A 420 0.72 3.50 -20.01
C ILE A 420 1.15 4.68 -20.88
N VAL A 421 2.38 5.15 -20.68
CA VAL A 421 2.87 6.32 -21.43
C VAL A 421 3.01 6.00 -22.91
N GLN A 422 3.46 4.80 -23.26
CA GLN A 422 3.53 4.37 -24.66
C GLN A 422 2.15 4.34 -25.32
N ASP A 423 1.13 3.82 -24.64
CA ASP A 423 -0.25 3.80 -25.15
C ASP A 423 -0.84 5.21 -25.30
N ILE A 424 -0.62 6.11 -24.33
CA ILE A 424 -1.09 7.50 -24.40
C ILE A 424 -0.43 8.23 -25.58
N VAL A 425 0.89 8.11 -25.75
CA VAL A 425 1.63 8.74 -26.85
C VAL A 425 1.15 8.22 -28.21
N GLN A 426 0.94 6.90 -28.34
CA GLN A 426 0.43 6.31 -29.58
C GLN A 426 -0.97 6.86 -29.91
N ARG A 427 -1.86 6.92 -28.95
CA ARG A 427 -3.21 7.48 -29.15
C ARG A 427 -3.20 8.96 -29.52
N LEU A 428 -2.29 9.76 -28.95
CA LEU A 428 -2.11 11.16 -29.34
C LEU A 428 -1.68 11.28 -30.80
N HIS A 429 -0.76 10.40 -31.21
CA HIS A 429 -0.26 10.37 -32.58
C HIS A 429 -1.39 10.01 -33.59
N ASP A 430 -2.17 8.97 -33.24
CA ASP A 430 -3.29 8.53 -34.09
C ASP A 430 -4.34 9.63 -34.26
N MET A 431 -4.68 10.35 -33.19
CA MET A 431 -5.61 11.50 -33.25
C MET A 431 -5.03 12.69 -34.03
N GLY A 432 -3.73 12.89 -34.06
CA GLY A 432 -3.04 13.91 -34.86
C GLY A 432 -3.09 13.59 -36.35
N TYR A 433 -2.99 12.33 -36.70
CA TYR A 433 -3.06 11.83 -38.07
C TYR A 433 -4.47 11.99 -38.66
N GLU A 434 -5.52 11.62 -37.89
CA GLU A 434 -6.93 11.79 -38.30
C GLU A 434 -7.31 13.26 -38.50
N ARG A 435 -6.72 14.21 -37.76
CA ARG A 435 -6.95 15.63 -37.95
C ARG A 435 -6.29 16.18 -39.24
N SER A 436 -5.16 15.59 -39.65
CA SER A 436 -4.44 16.00 -40.86
C SER A 436 -5.08 15.45 -42.15
N GLU A 437 -5.83 14.35 -42.06
CA GLU A 437 -6.58 13.80 -43.22
C GLU A 437 -7.96 14.45 -43.41
N ASN A 438 -8.50 15.12 -42.39
CA ASN A 438 -9.81 15.80 -42.44
C ASN A 438 -9.72 17.33 -42.65
N ASN A 439 -8.54 17.90 -42.90
CA ASN A 439 -8.27 19.26 -43.30
C ASN A 439 -7.67 19.29 -44.72
#